data_a493933dd51d7366967a46322caf6021
#
_entry.id   a493933dd51d7366967a46322caf6021
#
_cell.length_a   1.000
_cell.length_b   1.000
_cell.length_c   1.000
_cell.angle_alpha   90.00
_cell.angle_beta   90.00
_cell.angle_gamma   90.00
#
_symmetry.space_group_name_H-M   'P 1'
#
loop_
_entity.id
_entity.type
_entity.pdbx_description
1 polymer ?
#
loop_
_entity_poly.entity_id
_entity_poly.type
_entity_poly.pdbx_seq_one_letter_code
_entity_poly.pdbx_strand_id
1 'polypeptide(L)'
;MTMDSFIRFVGASQSRVPNVMLYDDRQIREIKAFCFAADSASVLSFDKTFNLESIYVTPSVYKNTAVNRKCTGDHPVFLGPIFLHGHSDRLNYGMFFSHLSLLLMDCNQQALMLGSDDETALHQCMQAFFPRAALISCTRHLQENVRQQLEERIGLCLELRCSLYNGVWRRRPDVTH
;
A
#
# COMPACT_ATOMS: atom_id res chain seq x y z
N MET A 1 17.73 -12.17 26.37
CA MET A 1 17.16 -11.92 25.04
C MET A 1 15.66 -11.78 25.24
N THR A 2 15.16 -10.58 25.36
CA THR A 2 13.71 -10.33 25.34
C THR A 2 13.24 -10.68 23.93
N MET A 3 12.38 -11.66 23.78
CA MET A 3 11.69 -11.92 22.52
C MET A 3 10.84 -10.68 22.24
N ASP A 4 11.30 -9.83 21.32
CA ASP A 4 10.48 -8.71 20.85
C ASP A 4 9.21 -9.29 20.25
N SER A 5 8.08 -9.03 20.91
CA SER A 5 6.80 -9.52 20.45
C SER A 5 6.49 -8.91 19.07
N PHE A 6 6.18 -9.75 18.10
CA PHE A 6 5.72 -9.30 16.78
C PHE A 6 4.32 -8.66 16.85
N ILE A 7 3.53 -9.00 17.86
CA ILE A 7 2.25 -8.34 18.13
C ILE A 7 2.54 -7.06 18.91
N ARG A 8 2.34 -5.90 18.27
CA ARG A 8 2.67 -4.58 18.83
C ARG A 8 1.47 -3.81 19.35
N PHE A 9 0.28 -4.13 18.86
CA PHE A 9 -0.94 -3.48 19.28
C PHE A 9 -2.12 -4.44 19.18
N VAL A 10 -2.97 -4.44 20.20
CA VAL A 10 -4.27 -5.10 20.18
C VAL A 10 -5.28 -4.09 20.71
N GLY A 11 -6.18 -3.66 19.85
CA GLY A 11 -7.21 -2.67 20.16
C GLY A 11 -8.61 -3.23 20.11
N ALA A 12 -9.50 -2.65 20.91
CA ALA A 12 -10.93 -2.93 20.77
C ALA A 12 -11.43 -2.49 19.40
N SER A 13 -12.33 -3.28 18.83
CA SER A 13 -13.03 -2.96 17.59
C SER A 13 -14.54 -2.98 17.87
N GLN A 14 -15.34 -2.33 17.02
CA GLN A 14 -16.81 -2.44 17.05
C GLN A 14 -17.29 -3.83 16.62
N SER A 15 -16.41 -4.61 15.99
CA SER A 15 -16.67 -6.00 15.64
C SER A 15 -16.21 -6.95 16.76
N ARG A 16 -16.57 -8.25 16.62
CA ARG A 16 -16.02 -9.31 17.50
C ARG A 16 -14.52 -9.57 17.27
N VAL A 17 -13.99 -9.05 16.17
CA VAL A 17 -12.58 -9.20 15.79
C VAL A 17 -11.81 -7.99 16.29
N PRO A 18 -10.78 -8.15 17.14
CA PRO A 18 -9.94 -7.06 17.59
C PRO A 18 -9.10 -6.50 16.42
N ASN A 19 -8.73 -5.23 16.51
CA ASN A 19 -7.73 -4.65 15.64
C ASN A 19 -6.33 -5.03 16.14
N VAL A 20 -5.53 -5.65 15.29
CA VAL A 20 -4.20 -6.12 15.66
C VAL A 20 -3.16 -5.57 14.70
N MET A 21 -2.06 -5.02 15.23
CA MET A 21 -0.92 -4.58 14.43
C MET A 21 0.28 -5.46 14.70
N LEU A 22 0.85 -5.97 13.62
CA LEU A 22 1.95 -6.92 13.62
C LEU A 22 3.14 -6.28 12.90
N TYR A 23 4.25 -6.12 13.61
CA TYR A 23 5.52 -5.67 13.01
C TYR A 23 6.68 -5.89 13.98
N ASP A 24 7.90 -5.86 13.47
CA ASP A 24 9.12 -5.76 14.27
C ASP A 24 9.82 -4.40 14.08
N ASP A 25 10.75 -4.08 14.97
CA ASP A 25 11.47 -2.80 14.94
C ASP A 25 12.38 -2.68 13.71
N ARG A 26 12.80 -3.80 13.12
CA ARG A 26 13.59 -3.81 11.91
C ARG A 26 12.76 -3.29 10.72
N GLN A 27 11.50 -3.73 10.58
CA GLN A 27 10.60 -3.25 9.53
C GLN A 27 10.43 -1.73 9.59
N ILE A 28 10.26 -1.18 10.79
CA ILE A 28 10.14 0.28 10.97
C ILE A 28 11.43 1.01 10.59
N ARG A 29 12.61 0.49 11.02
CA ARG A 29 13.89 1.07 10.62
C ARG A 29 14.12 1.02 9.11
N GLU A 30 13.76 -0.08 8.46
CA GLU A 30 13.87 -0.23 7.01
C GLU A 30 12.93 0.70 6.25
N ILE A 31 11.67 0.86 6.70
CA ILE A 31 10.75 1.85 6.14
C ILE A 31 11.34 3.26 6.25
N LYS A 32 11.87 3.64 7.41
CA LYS A 32 12.54 4.95 7.59
C LYS A 32 13.72 5.11 6.63
N ALA A 33 14.53 4.09 6.46
CA ALA A 33 15.70 4.13 5.60
C ALA A 33 15.38 4.19 4.10
N PHE A 34 14.34 3.48 3.64
CA PHE A 34 14.07 3.31 2.22
C PHE A 34 12.90 4.15 1.69
N CYS A 35 11.88 4.41 2.52
CA CYS A 35 10.71 5.18 2.07
C CYS A 35 10.86 6.70 2.28
N PHE A 36 11.87 7.14 3.06
CA PHE A 36 12.15 8.55 3.31
C PHE A 36 13.49 9.02 2.73
N ALA A 37 14.16 8.19 1.93
CA ALA A 37 15.39 8.57 1.25
C ALA A 37 15.13 9.64 0.18
N ALA A 38 15.97 10.69 0.16
CA ALA A 38 15.76 11.84 -0.74
C ALA A 38 15.92 11.47 -2.23
N ASP A 39 16.83 10.54 -2.55
CA ASP A 39 17.24 10.28 -3.94
C ASP A 39 16.58 9.06 -4.59
N SER A 40 15.96 8.20 -3.83
CA SER A 40 15.31 6.98 -4.35
C SER A 40 14.28 6.42 -3.38
N ALA A 41 13.33 7.25 -2.99
CA ALA A 41 12.31 6.82 -2.04
C ALA A 41 11.49 5.64 -2.60
N SER A 42 11.44 4.56 -1.85
CA SER A 42 10.52 3.47 -2.11
C SER A 42 9.10 3.89 -1.76
N VAL A 43 8.13 3.48 -2.57
CA VAL A 43 6.71 3.65 -2.22
C VAL A 43 6.37 2.69 -1.08
N LEU A 44 5.79 3.22 -0.01
CA LEU A 44 5.16 2.42 1.04
C LEU A 44 3.73 2.14 0.62
N SER A 45 3.48 0.93 0.13
CA SER A 45 2.18 0.54 -0.42
C SER A 45 1.36 -0.26 0.58
N PHE A 46 0.06 -0.05 0.55
CA PHE A 46 -0.93 -0.76 1.36
C PHE A 46 -1.96 -1.39 0.43
N ASP A 47 -2.30 -2.64 0.71
CA ASP A 47 -3.27 -3.39 -0.09
C ASP A 47 -4.10 -4.28 0.82
N LYS A 48 -5.41 -4.14 0.79
CA LYS A 48 -6.30 -5.05 1.49
C LYS A 48 -6.44 -6.34 0.67
N THR A 49 -5.63 -7.32 0.99
CA THR A 49 -5.40 -8.47 0.12
C THR A 49 -6.25 -9.68 0.47
N PHE A 50 -6.61 -9.88 1.73
CA PHE A 50 -7.23 -11.12 2.16
C PHE A 50 -8.40 -10.86 3.08
N ASN A 51 -9.47 -11.63 2.82
CA ASN A 51 -10.56 -11.84 3.75
C ASN A 51 -10.43 -13.27 4.29
N LEU A 52 -9.93 -13.38 5.53
CA LEU A 52 -9.85 -14.64 6.25
C LEU A 52 -11.15 -14.79 7.05
N GLU A 53 -12.22 -15.23 6.38
CA GLU A 53 -13.58 -15.29 6.93
C GLU A 53 -14.08 -13.89 7.37
N SER A 54 -13.96 -13.58 8.68
CA SER A 54 -14.38 -12.30 9.28
C SER A 54 -13.23 -11.30 9.48
N ILE A 55 -12.01 -11.63 9.04
CA ILE A 55 -10.81 -10.83 9.26
C ILE A 55 -10.26 -10.33 7.94
N TYR A 56 -10.15 -9.01 7.81
CA TYR A 56 -9.37 -8.39 6.74
C TYR A 56 -7.90 -8.30 7.14
N VAL A 57 -7.04 -8.50 6.16
CA VAL A 57 -5.59 -8.35 6.30
C VAL A 57 -5.15 -7.22 5.38
N THR A 58 -4.57 -6.18 5.96
CA THR A 58 -3.98 -5.07 5.22
C THR A 58 -2.47 -5.03 5.48
N PRO A 59 -1.65 -5.71 4.66
CA PRO A 59 -0.22 -5.60 4.74
C PRO A 59 0.27 -4.26 4.17
N SER A 60 1.36 -3.76 4.69
CA SER A 60 2.18 -2.78 4.01
C SER A 60 3.38 -3.44 3.34
N VAL A 61 3.83 -2.89 2.21
CA VAL A 61 5.01 -3.38 1.50
C VAL A 61 5.86 -2.21 1.00
N TYR A 62 7.17 -2.43 0.93
CA TYR A 62 8.13 -1.46 0.42
C TYR A 62 9.26 -2.18 -0.35
N LYS A 63 10.00 -1.45 -1.19
CA LYS A 63 11.19 -1.98 -1.84
C LYS A 63 12.43 -1.70 -1.00
N ASN A 64 13.25 -2.72 -0.78
CA ASN A 64 14.56 -2.55 -0.20
C ASN A 64 15.55 -2.19 -1.30
N THR A 65 15.93 -0.91 -1.37
CA THR A 65 16.81 -0.37 -2.43
C THR A 65 18.30 -0.67 -2.20
N ALA A 66 18.67 -1.25 -1.06
CA ALA A 66 20.06 -1.64 -0.77
C ALA A 66 20.48 -2.97 -1.41
N VAL A 67 19.52 -3.77 -1.89
CA VAL A 67 19.76 -5.08 -2.48
C VAL A 67 19.03 -5.25 -3.81
N ASN A 68 19.61 -6.06 -4.70
CA ASN A 68 19.04 -6.38 -6.01
C ASN A 68 18.82 -7.89 -6.14
N ARG A 69 17.76 -8.28 -6.82
CA ARG A 69 17.54 -9.68 -7.22
C ARG A 69 18.53 -10.06 -8.31
N LYS A 70 19.23 -11.17 -8.11
CA LYS A 70 20.24 -11.66 -9.09
C LYS A 70 19.66 -11.91 -10.49
N CYS A 71 18.42 -12.36 -10.57
CA CYS A 71 17.81 -12.76 -11.85
C CYS A 71 17.22 -11.61 -12.65
N THR A 72 16.74 -10.55 -11.99
CA THR A 72 16.02 -9.45 -12.66
C THR A 72 16.74 -8.09 -12.54
N GLY A 73 17.68 -7.95 -11.61
CA GLY A 73 18.29 -6.66 -11.26
C GLY A 73 17.37 -5.73 -10.45
N ASP A 74 16.10 -6.08 -10.26
CA ASP A 74 15.15 -5.25 -9.54
C ASP A 74 15.36 -5.31 -8.03
N HIS A 75 14.96 -4.25 -7.34
CA HIS A 75 14.89 -4.24 -5.89
C HIS A 75 13.77 -5.15 -5.37
N PRO A 76 14.04 -6.02 -4.38
CA PRO A 76 13.02 -6.89 -3.81
C PRO A 76 12.01 -6.10 -2.98
N VAL A 77 10.77 -6.59 -2.98
CA VAL A 77 9.69 -6.09 -2.13
C VAL A 77 9.73 -6.82 -0.80
N PHE A 78 9.67 -6.06 0.28
CA PHE A 78 9.63 -6.56 1.65
C PHE A 78 8.29 -6.23 2.31
N LEU A 79 7.91 -7.09 3.24
CA LEU A 79 6.73 -6.90 4.06
C LEU A 79 7.04 -5.91 5.19
N GLY A 80 6.22 -4.90 5.33
CA GLY A 80 6.19 -3.98 6.46
C GLY A 80 5.14 -4.37 7.50
N PRO A 81 4.67 -3.41 8.32
CA PRO A 81 3.57 -3.62 9.26
C PRO A 81 2.33 -4.21 8.61
N ILE A 82 1.68 -5.13 9.32
CA ILE A 82 0.44 -5.78 8.91
C ILE A 82 -0.66 -5.35 9.86
N PHE A 83 -1.81 -5.01 9.32
CA PHE A 83 -3.00 -4.71 10.09
C PHE A 83 -4.09 -5.78 9.88
N LEU A 84 -4.53 -6.38 11.00
CA LEU A 84 -5.67 -7.30 11.03
C LEU A 84 -6.86 -6.55 11.62
N HIS A 85 -8.00 -6.61 10.95
CA HIS A 85 -9.19 -5.85 11.34
C HIS A 85 -10.49 -6.50 10.88
N GLY A 86 -11.60 -6.18 11.57
CA GLY A 86 -12.91 -6.73 11.24
C GLY A 86 -13.71 -5.93 10.21
N HIS A 87 -13.37 -4.64 9.99
CA HIS A 87 -14.09 -3.77 9.06
C HIS A 87 -13.13 -2.88 8.27
N SER A 88 -13.39 -2.75 6.97
CA SER A 88 -12.67 -1.84 6.07
C SER A 88 -13.32 -0.47 6.08
N ASP A 89 -13.14 0.26 7.15
CA ASP A 89 -13.73 1.57 7.35
C ASP A 89 -12.70 2.60 7.85
N ARG A 90 -13.11 3.86 7.86
CA ARG A 90 -12.26 4.97 8.26
C ARG A 90 -11.82 4.89 9.74
N LEU A 91 -12.63 4.30 10.62
CA LEU A 91 -12.28 4.19 12.04
C LEU A 91 -11.12 3.20 12.23
N ASN A 92 -11.22 2.02 11.63
CA ASN A 92 -10.19 0.99 11.74
C ASN A 92 -8.89 1.42 11.04
N TYR A 93 -8.96 1.91 9.81
CA TYR A 93 -7.77 2.46 9.13
C TYR A 93 -7.19 3.68 9.88
N GLY A 94 -8.04 4.52 10.48
CA GLY A 94 -7.60 5.64 11.30
C GLY A 94 -6.73 5.20 12.48
N MET A 95 -7.08 4.11 13.17
CA MET A 95 -6.26 3.53 14.24
C MET A 95 -4.90 3.07 13.71
N PHE A 96 -4.87 2.37 12.57
CA PHE A 96 -3.63 1.89 11.97
C PHE A 96 -2.71 3.05 11.55
N PHE A 97 -3.23 4.01 10.79
CA PHE A 97 -2.44 5.13 10.32
C PHE A 97 -2.04 6.11 11.41
N SER A 98 -2.86 6.29 12.45
CA SER A 98 -2.48 7.03 13.64
C SER A 98 -1.26 6.39 14.33
N HIS A 99 -1.29 5.08 14.54
CA HIS A 99 -0.18 4.35 15.13
C HIS A 99 1.08 4.44 14.25
N LEU A 100 0.95 4.23 12.94
CA LEU A 100 2.06 4.32 11.99
C LEU A 100 2.65 5.74 11.94
N SER A 101 1.82 6.78 11.99
CA SER A 101 2.28 8.17 11.99
C SER A 101 3.11 8.50 13.22
N LEU A 102 2.79 7.95 14.39
CA LEU A 102 3.60 8.09 15.60
C LEU A 102 4.97 7.40 15.46
N LEU A 103 5.03 6.22 14.84
CA LEU A 103 6.29 5.52 14.60
C LEU A 103 7.21 6.25 13.61
N LEU A 104 6.64 7.03 12.71
CA LEU A 104 7.33 7.75 11.63
C LEU A 104 7.39 9.27 11.86
N MET A 105 7.04 9.75 13.04
CA MET A 105 6.89 11.19 13.33
C MET A 105 8.21 11.99 13.23
N ASP A 106 9.34 11.31 13.38
CA ASP A 106 10.69 11.89 13.25
C ASP A 106 11.17 12.00 11.79
N CYS A 107 10.38 11.51 10.82
CA CYS A 107 10.74 11.50 9.42
C CYS A 107 10.11 12.65 8.64
N ASN A 108 10.79 13.10 7.56
CA ASN A 108 10.26 14.13 6.68
C ASN A 108 9.16 13.55 5.76
N GLN A 109 7.91 13.82 6.07
CA GLN A 109 6.77 13.34 5.29
C GLN A 109 6.76 13.79 3.82
N GLN A 110 7.44 14.87 3.45
CA GLN A 110 7.51 15.33 2.06
C GLN A 110 8.27 14.36 1.14
N ALA A 111 9.15 13.53 1.72
CA ALA A 111 9.86 12.50 0.98
C ALA A 111 9.04 11.19 0.86
N LEU A 112 7.96 11.05 1.62
CA LEU A 112 7.16 9.83 1.67
C LEU A 112 6.21 9.74 0.47
N MET A 113 6.22 8.60 -0.20
CA MET A 113 5.23 8.22 -1.19
C MET A 113 4.39 7.06 -0.65
N LEU A 114 3.08 7.25 -0.55
CA LEU A 114 2.13 6.23 -0.12
C LEU A 114 1.37 5.70 -1.32
N GLY A 115 1.32 4.38 -1.46
CA GLY A 115 0.59 3.70 -2.52
C GLY A 115 -0.56 2.88 -1.98
N SER A 116 -1.69 2.84 -2.68
CA SER A 116 -2.77 1.90 -2.39
C SER A 116 -3.61 1.60 -3.63
N ASP A 117 -4.54 0.67 -3.48
CA ASP A 117 -5.69 0.57 -4.37
C ASP A 117 -6.61 1.80 -4.21
N ASP A 118 -7.72 1.81 -4.92
CA ASP A 118 -8.66 2.95 -4.96
C ASP A 118 -9.69 2.91 -3.81
N GLU A 119 -9.34 2.29 -2.65
CA GLU A 119 -10.23 2.23 -1.50
C GLU A 119 -10.32 3.59 -0.79
N THR A 120 -11.48 4.23 -0.88
CA THR A 120 -11.73 5.59 -0.39
C THR A 120 -11.39 5.77 1.10
N ALA A 121 -11.77 4.82 1.96
CA ALA A 121 -11.50 4.91 3.40
C ALA A 121 -10.00 4.88 3.71
N LEU A 122 -9.25 4.04 2.99
CA LEU A 122 -7.81 3.92 3.11
C LEU A 122 -7.11 5.23 2.68
N HIS A 123 -7.47 5.77 1.49
CA HIS A 123 -6.96 7.03 0.98
C HIS A 123 -7.22 8.22 1.92
N GLN A 124 -8.44 8.33 2.44
CA GLN A 124 -8.78 9.40 3.39
C GLN A 124 -7.94 9.35 4.66
N CYS A 125 -7.66 8.14 5.18
CA CYS A 125 -6.81 7.99 6.34
C CYS A 125 -5.34 8.30 6.03
N MET A 126 -4.80 7.85 4.90
CA MET A 126 -3.46 8.23 4.45
C MET A 126 -3.31 9.75 4.40
N GLN A 127 -4.24 10.43 3.76
CA GLN A 127 -4.21 11.90 3.62
C GLN A 127 -4.34 12.62 4.97
N ALA A 128 -5.15 12.08 5.89
CA ALA A 128 -5.35 12.68 7.20
C ALA A 128 -4.11 12.59 8.09
N PHE A 129 -3.43 11.44 8.10
CA PHE A 129 -2.28 11.19 8.98
C PHE A 129 -0.92 11.53 8.35
N PHE A 130 -0.85 11.56 7.02
CA PHE A 130 0.34 11.94 6.26
C PHE A 130 0.04 13.03 5.23
N PRO A 131 -0.37 14.24 5.68
CA PRO A 131 -0.89 15.28 4.78
C PRO A 131 0.16 15.85 3.82
N ARG A 132 1.45 15.60 4.06
CA ARG A 132 2.57 16.05 3.20
C ARG A 132 3.13 14.95 2.32
N ALA A 133 2.67 13.71 2.46
CA ALA A 133 3.10 12.60 1.63
C ALA A 133 2.43 12.65 0.24
N ALA A 134 3.15 12.20 -0.77
CA ALA A 134 2.56 12.01 -2.10
C ALA A 134 1.72 10.71 -2.10
N LEU A 135 0.47 10.80 -2.58
CA LEU A 135 -0.39 9.63 -2.74
C LEU A 135 -0.31 9.11 -4.18
N ILE A 136 -0.12 7.81 -4.33
CA ILE A 136 -0.01 7.14 -5.63
C ILE A 136 -1.03 6.01 -5.67
N SER A 137 -1.90 6.03 -6.68
CA SER A 137 -2.81 4.92 -6.95
C SER A 137 -2.07 3.79 -7.66
N CYS A 138 -2.38 2.55 -7.28
CA CYS A 138 -1.83 1.37 -7.93
C CYS A 138 -2.32 1.28 -9.39
N THR A 139 -1.41 1.42 -10.34
CA THR A 139 -1.74 1.35 -11.78
C THR A 139 -2.42 0.04 -12.18
N ARG A 140 -2.08 -1.07 -11.54
CA ARG A 140 -2.71 -2.37 -11.79
C ARG A 140 -4.18 -2.36 -11.38
N HIS A 141 -4.50 -1.88 -10.19
CA HIS A 141 -5.89 -1.76 -9.72
C HIS A 141 -6.67 -0.75 -10.58
N LEU A 142 -6.05 0.37 -10.96
CA LEU A 142 -6.68 1.32 -11.87
C LEU A 142 -6.98 0.68 -13.23
N GLN A 143 -6.07 -0.11 -13.78
CA GLN A 143 -6.28 -0.84 -15.03
C GLN A 143 -7.43 -1.84 -14.92
N GLU A 144 -7.50 -2.59 -13.84
CA GLU A 144 -8.55 -3.56 -13.59
C GLU A 144 -9.92 -2.88 -13.42
N ASN A 145 -9.97 -1.79 -12.64
CA ASN A 145 -11.18 -0.99 -12.45
C ASN A 145 -11.67 -0.41 -13.79
N VAL A 146 -10.78 0.14 -14.63
CA VAL A 146 -11.14 0.63 -15.96
C VAL A 146 -11.68 -0.50 -16.84
N ARG A 147 -11.01 -1.67 -16.84
CA ARG A 147 -11.46 -2.84 -17.59
C ARG A 147 -12.88 -3.25 -17.16
N GLN A 148 -13.13 -3.36 -15.87
CA GLN A 148 -14.42 -3.73 -15.32
C GLN A 148 -15.51 -2.70 -15.66
N GLN A 149 -15.22 -1.41 -15.55
CA GLN A 149 -16.19 -0.35 -15.92
C GLN A 149 -16.56 -0.40 -17.42
N LEU A 150 -15.58 -0.62 -18.31
CA LEU A 150 -15.82 -0.75 -19.74
C LEU A 150 -16.65 -2.01 -20.06
N GLU A 151 -16.48 -3.07 -19.29
CA GLU A 151 -17.19 -4.33 -19.48
C GLU A 151 -18.63 -4.28 -18.92
N GLU A 152 -18.80 -3.90 -17.66
CA GLU A 152 -20.05 -4.00 -16.93
C GLU A 152 -20.99 -2.81 -17.14
N ARG A 153 -20.47 -1.59 -17.23
CA ARG A 153 -21.31 -0.38 -17.32
C ARG A 153 -21.50 0.14 -18.72
N ILE A 154 -20.49 0.02 -19.58
CA ILE A 154 -20.54 0.56 -20.93
C ILE A 154 -20.90 -0.54 -21.94
N GLY A 155 -20.70 -1.82 -21.59
CA GLY A 155 -21.06 -2.96 -22.43
C GLY A 155 -20.27 -3.00 -23.76
N LEU A 156 -19.06 -2.46 -23.81
CA LEU A 156 -18.24 -2.48 -25.01
C LEU A 156 -17.86 -3.91 -25.41
N CYS A 157 -17.89 -4.19 -26.71
CA CYS A 157 -17.41 -5.46 -27.23
C CYS A 157 -15.89 -5.62 -26.97
N LEU A 158 -15.43 -6.88 -26.96
CA LEU A 158 -14.06 -7.24 -26.61
C LEU A 158 -13.00 -6.50 -27.43
N GLU A 159 -13.24 -6.32 -28.75
CA GLU A 159 -12.31 -5.66 -29.65
C GLU A 159 -12.12 -4.17 -29.33
N LEU A 160 -13.22 -3.44 -29.06
CA LEU A 160 -13.16 -2.03 -28.65
C LEU A 160 -12.51 -1.86 -27.29
N ARG A 161 -12.78 -2.77 -26.33
CA ARG A 161 -12.12 -2.78 -25.03
C ARG A 161 -10.61 -2.95 -25.15
N CYS A 162 -10.17 -3.92 -25.94
CA CYS A 162 -8.75 -4.17 -26.20
C CYS A 162 -8.08 -2.97 -26.89
N SER A 163 -8.76 -2.32 -27.84
CA SER A 163 -8.25 -1.16 -28.54
C SER A 163 -8.07 0.04 -27.60
N LEU A 164 -9.07 0.35 -26.79
CA LEU A 164 -9.00 1.45 -25.80
C LEU A 164 -7.94 1.17 -24.73
N TYR A 165 -7.93 -0.05 -24.19
CA TYR A 165 -6.96 -0.47 -23.18
C TYR A 165 -5.52 -0.34 -23.70
N ASN A 166 -5.26 -0.86 -24.90
CA ASN A 166 -3.94 -0.75 -25.53
C ASN A 166 -3.57 0.70 -25.88
N GLY A 167 -4.54 1.56 -26.24
CA GLY A 167 -4.30 2.97 -26.50
C GLY A 167 -3.88 3.75 -25.27
N VAL A 168 -4.46 3.44 -24.12
CA VAL A 168 -4.18 4.14 -22.85
C VAL A 168 -2.90 3.60 -22.17
N TRP A 169 -2.68 2.28 -22.21
CA TRP A 169 -1.67 1.61 -21.38
C TRP A 169 -0.47 1.07 -22.16
N ARG A 170 -0.44 1.16 -23.50
CA ARG A 170 0.76 0.79 -24.25
C ARG A 170 1.90 1.73 -23.86
N ARG A 171 2.97 1.17 -23.29
CA ARG A 171 4.25 1.87 -23.24
C ARG A 171 4.59 2.26 -24.67
N ARG A 172 4.79 3.56 -24.91
CA ARG A 172 5.45 3.99 -26.16
C ARG A 172 6.79 3.24 -26.19
N PRO A 173 7.14 2.55 -27.30
CA PRO A 173 8.49 2.04 -27.42
C PRO A 173 9.42 3.22 -27.22
N ASP A 174 10.43 3.04 -26.37
CA ASP A 174 11.44 4.05 -26.10
C ASP A 174 11.96 4.57 -27.43
N VAL A 175 11.75 5.85 -27.68
CA VAL A 175 12.40 6.56 -28.79
C VAL A 175 13.86 6.72 -28.35
N THR A 176 14.69 5.74 -28.74
CA THR A 176 16.13 5.85 -28.64
C THR A 176 16.57 7.03 -29.50
N HIS A 177 17.02 8.10 -28.86
CA HIS A 177 17.80 9.16 -29.45
C HIS A 177 19.29 8.86 -29.27
#